data_38a14b9cdbe71d169a18241ff938f744
#
_entry.id   38a14b9cdbe71d169a18241ff938f744
#
_cell.length_a   1.000
_cell.length_b   1.000
_cell.length_c   1.000
_cell.angle_alpha   90.00
_cell.angle_beta   90.00
_cell.angle_gamma   90.00
#
_symmetry.space_group_name_H-M   'P 1'
#
loop_
_entity.id
_entity.type
_entity.pdbx_description
1 polymer ?
#
loop_
_entity_poly.entity_id
_entity_poly.type
_entity_poly.pdbx_seq_one_letter_code
_entity_poly.pdbx_strand_id
1 'polypeptide(L)'
;MKVCFKKYAIMRNIKVRVHKSSAKLKKEDQLAWKIAEIASDKAPLNEDAIDMVINRIIDNASVAIASLNRRPVISAREMTLAHSKENGATVFGINSSQTFHCEWAAWANGTAVRELDFHDTFLAADYSHPGDNIPPILAVAQQKNLSGLDLIRGIITGYEVQVTX
;
A
#
# COMPACT_ATOMS: atom_id res chain seq x y z
N MET A 1 -13.48 11.83 7.14
CA MET A 1 -13.28 12.71 5.98
C MET A 1 -13.75 11.95 4.74
N LYS A 2 -14.89 12.33 4.18
CA LYS A 2 -15.35 11.70 2.94
C LYS A 2 -14.44 12.17 1.81
N VAL A 3 -13.58 11.29 1.32
CA VAL A 3 -12.85 11.59 0.09
C VAL A 3 -13.89 11.51 -1.03
N CYS A 4 -14.45 12.66 -1.37
CA CYS A 4 -15.46 12.75 -2.40
C CYS A 4 -14.75 12.80 -3.76
N PHE A 5 -14.72 11.69 -4.45
CA PHE A 5 -14.34 11.66 -5.86
C PHE A 5 -15.45 12.34 -6.67
N LYS A 6 -15.54 13.67 -6.54
CA LYS A 6 -16.47 14.45 -7.36
C LYS A 6 -15.85 14.74 -8.72
N LYS A 7 -16.24 14.06 -9.72
CA LYS A 7 -16.64 14.59 -11.03
C LYS A 7 -16.92 13.56 -12.13
N TYR A 8 -16.39 12.32 -12.09
CA TYR A 8 -16.55 11.41 -13.23
C TYR A 8 -16.70 9.92 -12.89
N ALA A 9 -16.89 9.58 -11.62
CA ALA A 9 -17.13 8.19 -11.27
C ALA A 9 -18.48 8.05 -10.56
N ILE A 10 -19.32 7.19 -11.08
CA ILE A 10 -20.52 6.77 -10.36
C ILE A 10 -20.04 5.98 -9.15
N MET A 11 -20.28 6.53 -7.95
CA MET A 11 -19.92 5.84 -6.70
C MET A 11 -20.68 4.51 -6.66
N ARG A 12 -19.95 3.39 -6.72
CA ARG A 12 -20.53 2.07 -6.63
C ARG A 12 -20.57 1.63 -5.17
N ASN A 13 -21.78 1.53 -4.60
CA ASN A 13 -21.95 0.94 -3.29
C ASN A 13 -22.12 -0.57 -3.46
N ILE A 14 -21.11 -1.33 -3.11
CA ILE A 14 -21.12 -2.79 -3.20
C ILE A 14 -21.44 -3.33 -1.81
N LYS A 15 -22.64 -3.89 -1.64
CA LYS A 15 -23.02 -4.52 -0.38
C LYS A 15 -22.40 -5.92 -0.32
N VAL A 16 -21.59 -6.15 0.69
CA VAL A 16 -21.00 -7.45 0.96
C VAL A 16 -21.62 -8.03 2.24
N ARG A 17 -21.64 -9.34 2.32
CA ARG A 17 -22.16 -10.05 3.51
C ARG A 17 -21.39 -11.35 3.71
N VAL A 18 -21.38 -11.83 4.93
CA VAL A 18 -20.78 -13.12 5.25
C VAL A 18 -21.66 -14.24 4.69
N HIS A 19 -21.04 -15.27 4.15
CA HIS A 19 -21.69 -16.48 3.66
C HIS A 19 -21.15 -17.70 4.39
N LYS A 20 -21.98 -18.72 4.54
CA LYS A 20 -21.53 -20.02 5.08
C LYS A 20 -20.44 -20.59 4.16
N SER A 21 -19.45 -21.24 4.73
CA SER A 21 -18.35 -21.86 3.96
C SER A 21 -18.83 -22.89 2.92
N SER A 22 -19.99 -23.50 3.17
CA SER A 22 -20.63 -24.45 2.25
C SER A 22 -21.36 -23.77 1.07
N ALA A 23 -21.53 -22.46 1.12
CA ALA A 23 -22.26 -21.75 0.05
C ALA A 23 -21.41 -21.69 -1.23
N LYS A 24 -21.99 -22.12 -2.33
CA LYS A 24 -21.36 -22.05 -3.65
C LYS A 24 -21.70 -20.70 -4.28
N LEU A 25 -20.82 -19.74 -4.14
CA LEU A 25 -20.98 -18.42 -4.75
C LEU A 25 -20.45 -18.44 -6.19
N LYS A 26 -21.14 -17.76 -7.08
CA LYS A 26 -20.59 -17.44 -8.41
C LYS A 26 -19.33 -16.60 -8.21
N LYS A 27 -18.40 -16.72 -9.13
CA LYS A 27 -17.11 -16.01 -9.08
C LYS A 27 -17.31 -14.50 -8.92
N GLU A 28 -18.24 -13.94 -9.66
CA GLU A 28 -18.55 -12.50 -9.69
C GLU A 28 -19.16 -12.01 -8.38
N ASP A 29 -19.74 -12.90 -7.57
CA ASP A 29 -20.35 -12.56 -6.28
C ASP A 29 -19.35 -12.62 -5.12
N GLN A 30 -18.14 -13.13 -5.37
CA GLN A 30 -17.10 -13.24 -4.35
C GLN A 30 -16.45 -11.88 -4.07
N LEU A 31 -16.12 -11.61 -2.81
CA LEU A 31 -15.48 -10.36 -2.40
C LEU A 31 -14.17 -10.14 -3.16
N ALA A 32 -13.36 -11.19 -3.32
CA ALA A 32 -12.09 -11.09 -4.04
C ALA A 32 -12.26 -10.59 -5.48
N TRP A 33 -13.33 -11.04 -6.16
CA TRP A 33 -13.64 -10.57 -7.52
C TRP A 33 -13.98 -9.08 -7.52
N LYS A 34 -14.81 -8.65 -6.56
CA LYS A 34 -15.22 -7.23 -6.43
C LYS A 34 -14.02 -6.32 -6.12
N ILE A 35 -13.12 -6.78 -5.24
CA ILE A 35 -11.88 -6.06 -4.96
C ILE A 35 -11.03 -5.95 -6.23
N ALA A 36 -10.90 -7.04 -7.00
CA ALA A 36 -10.13 -7.04 -8.24
C ALA A 36 -10.72 -6.07 -9.28
N GLU A 37 -12.05 -5.96 -9.37
CA GLU A 37 -12.70 -4.98 -10.25
C GLU A 37 -12.33 -3.54 -9.85
N ILE A 38 -12.36 -3.23 -8.56
CA ILE A 38 -11.96 -1.91 -8.05
C ILE A 38 -10.48 -1.66 -8.34
N ALA A 39 -9.64 -2.64 -8.04
CA ALA A 39 -8.19 -2.51 -8.21
C ALA A 39 -7.76 -2.34 -9.66
N SER A 40 -8.56 -2.83 -10.60
CA SER A 40 -8.25 -2.71 -12.04
C SER A 40 -8.95 -1.53 -12.72
N ASP A 41 -9.72 -0.73 -11.99
CA ASP A 41 -10.43 0.43 -12.54
C ASP A 41 -9.42 1.53 -12.93
N LYS A 42 -9.58 2.04 -14.15
CA LYS A 42 -8.71 3.08 -14.71
C LYS A 42 -9.32 4.48 -14.60
N ALA A 43 -10.18 4.69 -13.60
CA ALA A 43 -10.78 6.01 -13.37
C ALA A 43 -9.70 7.11 -13.28
N PRO A 44 -9.99 8.33 -13.75
CA PRO A 44 -9.04 9.44 -13.64
C PRO A 44 -8.67 9.73 -12.18
N LEU A 45 -7.41 10.08 -11.95
CA LEU A 45 -6.95 10.46 -10.61
C LEU A 45 -7.41 11.89 -10.29
N ASN A 46 -7.84 12.09 -9.07
CA ASN A 46 -8.22 13.40 -8.54
C ASN A 46 -6.96 14.10 -8.02
N GLU A 47 -6.81 15.39 -8.28
CA GLU A 47 -5.66 16.19 -7.83
C GLU A 47 -5.51 16.16 -6.31
N ASP A 48 -6.61 16.31 -5.57
CA ASP A 48 -6.57 16.27 -4.09
C ASP A 48 -6.06 14.91 -3.59
N ALA A 49 -6.43 13.82 -4.28
CA ALA A 49 -5.96 12.48 -3.93
C ALA A 49 -4.47 12.30 -4.24
N ILE A 50 -4.00 12.91 -5.35
CA ILE A 50 -2.57 12.89 -5.69
C ILE A 50 -1.77 13.61 -4.59
N ASP A 51 -2.19 14.80 -4.20
CA ASP A 51 -1.53 15.60 -3.15
C ASP A 51 -1.53 14.85 -1.82
N MET A 52 -2.65 14.21 -1.49
CA MET A 52 -2.75 13.39 -0.28
C MET A 52 -1.72 12.25 -0.32
N VAL A 53 -1.62 11.54 -1.45
CA VAL A 53 -0.65 10.41 -1.58
C VAL A 53 0.78 10.91 -1.44
N ILE A 54 1.13 12.05 -2.05
CA ILE A 54 2.47 12.63 -1.93
C ILE A 54 2.80 12.88 -0.45
N ASN A 55 1.87 13.48 0.29
CA ASN A 55 2.05 13.74 1.72
C ASN A 55 2.19 12.42 2.50
N ARG A 56 1.42 11.39 2.17
CA ARG A 56 1.51 10.09 2.84
C ARG A 56 2.83 9.37 2.54
N ILE A 57 3.38 9.51 1.33
CA ILE A 57 4.70 8.97 1.00
C ILE A 57 5.78 9.67 1.86
N ILE A 58 5.70 10.99 1.99
CA ILE A 58 6.65 11.77 2.81
C ILE A 58 6.56 11.33 4.29
N ASP A 59 5.35 11.25 4.83
CA ASP A 59 5.10 10.79 6.19
C ASP A 59 5.68 9.39 6.41
N ASN A 60 5.35 8.47 5.52
CA ASN A 60 5.78 7.07 5.57
C ASN A 60 7.31 6.96 5.56
N ALA A 61 7.97 7.67 4.64
CA ALA A 61 9.43 7.68 4.54
C ALA A 61 10.08 8.29 5.80
N SER A 62 9.48 9.35 6.33
CA SER A 62 10.00 10.04 7.52
C SER A 62 9.99 9.11 8.74
N VAL A 63 8.86 8.40 8.95
CA VAL A 63 8.75 7.46 10.07
C VAL A 63 9.71 6.28 9.87
N ALA A 64 9.83 5.76 8.64
CA ALA A 64 10.78 4.68 8.34
C ALA A 64 12.22 5.09 8.67
N ILE A 65 12.62 6.29 8.26
CA ILE A 65 13.98 6.80 8.54
C ILE A 65 14.20 6.98 10.05
N ALA A 66 13.21 7.49 10.76
CA ALA A 66 13.29 7.69 12.22
C ALA A 66 13.46 6.37 12.97
N SER A 67 13.01 5.26 12.40
CA SER A 67 13.04 3.93 13.03
C SER A 67 14.30 3.12 12.71
N LEU A 68 15.21 3.60 11.85
CA LEU A 68 16.31 2.81 11.28
C LEU A 68 17.21 2.13 12.31
N ASN A 69 17.34 2.72 13.51
CA ASN A 69 18.20 2.19 14.56
C ASN A 69 17.44 1.27 15.54
N ARG A 70 16.18 0.99 15.27
CA ARG A 70 15.38 0.08 16.10
C ARG A 70 15.70 -1.37 15.78
N ARG A 71 15.78 -2.20 16.81
CA ARG A 71 16.19 -3.62 16.68
C ARG A 71 15.38 -4.40 15.64
N PRO A 72 14.04 -4.34 15.63
CA PRO A 72 13.29 -5.09 14.60
C PRO A 72 13.62 -4.62 13.17
N VAL A 73 13.85 -3.32 12.99
CA VAL A 73 14.16 -2.74 11.68
C VAL A 73 15.55 -3.18 11.21
N ILE A 74 16.53 -3.20 12.11
CA ILE A 74 17.88 -3.70 11.83
C ILE A 74 17.79 -5.17 11.39
N SER A 75 17.07 -6.01 12.14
CA SER A 75 16.92 -7.43 11.83
C SER A 75 16.23 -7.66 10.48
N ALA A 76 15.19 -6.88 10.17
CA ALA A 76 14.50 -7.00 8.89
C ALA A 76 15.42 -6.62 7.72
N ARG A 77 16.22 -5.54 7.87
CA ARG A 77 17.21 -5.17 6.85
C ARG A 77 18.27 -6.26 6.65
N GLU A 78 18.80 -6.78 7.75
CA GLU A 78 19.83 -7.84 7.69
C GLU A 78 19.31 -9.08 6.97
N MET A 79 18.08 -9.48 7.24
CA MET A 79 17.44 -10.60 6.54
C MET A 79 17.31 -10.31 5.04
N THR A 80 16.94 -9.08 4.68
CA THR A 80 16.75 -8.68 3.29
C THR A 80 18.04 -8.77 2.47
N LEU A 81 19.21 -8.58 3.10
CA LEU A 81 20.51 -8.65 2.40
C LEU A 81 20.74 -10.00 1.70
N ALA A 82 20.10 -11.07 2.17
CA ALA A 82 20.20 -12.39 1.55
C ALA A 82 19.35 -12.53 0.26
N HIS A 83 18.56 -11.51 -0.08
CA HIS A 83 17.55 -11.59 -1.14
C HIS A 83 17.77 -10.52 -2.21
N SER A 84 19.02 -10.33 -2.63
CA SER A 84 19.37 -9.35 -3.65
C SER A 84 18.75 -9.69 -5.00
N LYS A 85 18.40 -8.66 -5.77
CA LYS A 85 17.81 -8.80 -7.08
C LYS A 85 18.17 -7.58 -7.93
N GLU A 86 18.82 -7.83 -9.06
CA GLU A 86 19.08 -6.77 -10.03
C GLU A 86 17.77 -6.15 -10.52
N ASN A 87 17.72 -4.84 -10.61
CA ASN A 87 16.51 -4.08 -10.96
C ASN A 87 15.32 -4.41 -10.01
N GLY A 88 15.65 -4.64 -8.75
CA GLY A 88 14.66 -4.88 -7.70
C GLY A 88 14.21 -3.60 -7.01
N ALA A 89 13.82 -3.72 -5.76
CA ALA A 89 13.34 -2.61 -4.94
C ALA A 89 14.38 -2.18 -3.91
N THR A 90 14.36 -0.91 -3.52
CA THR A 90 15.29 -0.34 -2.52
C THR A 90 14.76 -0.52 -1.10
N VAL A 91 15.67 -0.43 -0.13
CA VAL A 91 15.35 -0.54 1.30
C VAL A 91 15.91 0.66 2.05
N PHE A 92 15.11 1.28 2.89
CA PHE A 92 15.54 2.40 3.72
C PHE A 92 16.74 1.98 4.59
N GLY A 93 17.78 2.79 4.57
CA GLY A 93 18.99 2.52 5.34
C GLY A 93 20.01 1.62 4.64
N ILE A 94 19.74 1.23 3.38
CA ILE A 94 20.70 0.51 2.53
C ILE A 94 21.01 1.40 1.30
N ASN A 95 22.24 1.34 0.81
CA ASN A 95 22.63 2.11 -0.38
C ASN A 95 21.73 1.74 -1.56
N SER A 96 21.22 2.75 -2.27
CA SER A 96 20.27 2.57 -3.37
C SER A 96 20.84 1.81 -4.58
N SER A 97 22.17 1.62 -4.65
CA SER A 97 22.76 0.76 -5.68
C SER A 97 22.51 -0.73 -5.42
N GLN A 98 22.11 -1.08 -4.20
CA GLN A 98 21.75 -2.44 -3.83
C GLN A 98 20.23 -2.55 -3.86
N THR A 99 19.73 -3.48 -4.67
CA THR A 99 18.28 -3.71 -4.79
C THR A 99 17.94 -5.16 -4.49
N PHE A 100 16.70 -5.38 -4.11
CA PHE A 100 16.23 -6.63 -3.53
C PHE A 100 14.90 -7.06 -4.16
N HIS A 101 14.54 -8.33 -4.01
CA HIS A 101 13.22 -8.81 -4.39
C HIS A 101 12.16 -7.99 -3.65
N CYS A 102 11.09 -7.60 -4.37
CA CYS A 102 10.11 -6.65 -3.85
C CYS A 102 9.44 -7.12 -2.56
N GLU A 103 9.22 -8.42 -2.38
CA GLU A 103 8.62 -8.96 -1.16
C GLU A 103 9.50 -8.75 0.07
N TRP A 104 10.81 -8.83 -0.09
CA TRP A 104 11.75 -8.60 1.01
C TRP A 104 11.96 -7.10 1.27
N ALA A 105 11.98 -6.31 0.21
CA ALA A 105 12.00 -4.85 0.36
C ALA A 105 10.72 -4.35 1.04
N ALA A 106 9.57 -4.90 0.66
CA ALA A 106 8.29 -4.59 1.30
C ALA A 106 8.31 -4.98 2.80
N TRP A 107 8.86 -6.15 3.12
CA TRP A 107 9.01 -6.61 4.49
C TRP A 107 9.87 -5.66 5.32
N ALA A 108 11.07 -5.31 4.84
CA ALA A 108 12.00 -4.45 5.56
C ALA A 108 11.45 -3.04 5.74
N ASN A 109 10.92 -2.46 4.65
CA ASN A 109 10.37 -1.10 4.66
C ASN A 109 9.07 -1.04 5.48
N GLY A 110 8.23 -2.05 5.39
CA GLY A 110 7.01 -2.14 6.18
C GLY A 110 7.31 -2.23 7.68
N THR A 111 8.32 -3.02 8.06
CA THR A 111 8.79 -3.08 9.45
C THR A 111 9.26 -1.70 9.92
N ALA A 112 10.00 -0.98 9.08
CA ALA A 112 10.51 0.35 9.42
C ALA A 112 9.37 1.37 9.60
N VAL A 113 8.39 1.36 8.72
CA VAL A 113 7.22 2.23 8.80
C VAL A 113 6.41 1.94 10.06
N ARG A 114 6.21 0.66 10.37
CA ARG A 114 5.31 0.24 11.45
C ARG A 114 5.93 0.34 12.85
N GLU A 115 7.26 0.29 12.97
CA GLU A 115 7.98 0.13 14.23
C GLU A 115 7.63 1.17 15.30
N LEU A 116 7.47 2.43 14.90
CA LEU A 116 7.19 3.52 15.83
C LEU A 116 5.69 3.73 16.09
N ASP A 117 4.84 3.07 15.30
CA ASP A 117 3.38 3.27 15.35
C ASP A 117 3.01 4.76 15.24
N PHE A 118 3.68 5.47 14.35
CA PHE A 118 3.67 6.92 14.26
C PHE A 118 3.22 7.43 12.90
N HIS A 119 2.99 6.52 11.96
CA HIS A 119 2.48 6.85 10.62
C HIS A 119 0.95 7.01 10.64
N ASP A 120 0.38 7.35 9.49
CA ASP A 120 -1.02 7.75 9.38
C ASP A 120 -2.00 6.79 10.05
N THR A 121 -3.06 7.35 10.61
CA THR A 121 -4.16 6.60 11.19
C THR A 121 -5.47 7.09 10.58
N PHE A 122 -6.29 6.18 10.10
CA PHE A 122 -7.66 6.45 9.66
C PHE A 122 -8.62 6.05 10.78
N LEU A 123 -9.42 7.01 11.22
CA LEU A 123 -10.39 6.81 12.31
C LEU A 123 -11.82 6.89 11.75
N ALA A 124 -12.55 5.82 11.89
CA ALA A 124 -13.95 5.71 11.46
C ALA A 124 -14.72 4.85 12.50
N ALA A 125 -15.67 4.03 12.07
CA ALA A 125 -16.33 3.06 12.95
C ALA A 125 -15.31 2.07 13.54
N ASP A 126 -14.28 1.78 12.77
CA ASP A 126 -13.09 1.08 13.25
C ASP A 126 -11.86 1.87 12.77
N TYR A 127 -10.69 1.56 13.27
CA TYR A 127 -9.47 2.27 12.89
C TYR A 127 -8.56 1.39 12.05
N SER A 128 -7.72 2.02 11.23
CA SER A 128 -6.74 1.30 10.43
C SER A 128 -5.54 2.21 10.13
N HIS A 129 -4.46 1.61 9.63
CA HIS A 129 -3.24 2.31 9.20
C HIS A 129 -3.04 2.06 7.70
N PRO A 130 -3.74 2.80 6.83
CA PRO A 130 -3.64 2.54 5.39
C PRO A 130 -2.25 2.83 4.82
N GLY A 131 -1.42 3.61 5.51
CA GLY A 131 0.00 3.80 5.14
C GLY A 131 0.81 2.52 5.12
N ASP A 132 0.35 1.46 5.80
CA ASP A 132 0.98 0.13 5.73
C ASP A 132 0.98 -0.45 4.30
N ASN A 133 0.09 0.05 3.43
CA ASN A 133 0.06 -0.37 2.02
C ASN A 133 1.18 0.26 1.18
N ILE A 134 1.80 1.36 1.63
CA ILE A 134 2.78 2.09 0.81
C ILE A 134 4.04 1.26 0.54
N PRO A 135 4.71 0.65 1.55
CA PRO A 135 5.93 -0.10 1.29
C PRO A 135 5.77 -1.24 0.26
N PRO A 136 4.75 -2.11 0.33
CA PRO A 136 4.63 -3.16 -0.68
C PRO A 136 4.29 -2.62 -2.08
N ILE A 137 3.46 -1.58 -2.18
CA ILE A 137 3.11 -0.99 -3.47
C ILE A 137 4.34 -0.33 -4.09
N LEU A 138 5.12 0.41 -3.29
CA LEU A 138 6.37 1.04 -3.74
C LEU A 138 7.37 -0.02 -4.22
N ALA A 139 7.55 -1.09 -3.45
CA ALA A 139 8.52 -2.14 -3.82
C ALA A 139 8.14 -2.81 -5.14
N VAL A 140 6.86 -3.09 -5.36
CA VAL A 140 6.39 -3.66 -6.62
C VAL A 140 6.58 -2.65 -7.77
N ALA A 141 6.24 -1.38 -7.53
CA ALA A 141 6.39 -0.33 -8.54
C ALA A 141 7.85 -0.20 -8.99
N GLN A 142 8.80 -0.22 -8.04
CA GLN A 142 10.23 -0.16 -8.34
C GLN A 142 10.67 -1.39 -9.15
N GLN A 143 10.37 -2.60 -8.67
CA GLN A 143 10.81 -3.83 -9.36
C GLN A 143 10.20 -3.97 -10.75
N LYS A 144 9.02 -3.42 -10.98
CA LYS A 144 8.33 -3.44 -12.28
C LYS A 144 8.65 -2.21 -13.13
N ASN A 145 9.48 -1.30 -12.63
CA ASN A 145 9.84 -0.05 -13.30
C ASN A 145 8.59 0.74 -13.76
N LEU A 146 7.61 0.85 -12.86
CA LEU A 146 6.36 1.57 -13.13
C LEU A 146 6.55 3.08 -12.94
N SER A 147 5.67 3.86 -13.55
CA SER A 147 5.72 5.32 -13.44
C SER A 147 5.28 5.79 -12.05
N GLY A 148 5.61 7.04 -11.71
CA GLY A 148 5.12 7.68 -10.49
C GLY A 148 3.60 7.76 -10.44
N LEU A 149 2.94 7.94 -11.59
CA LEU A 149 1.47 7.96 -11.66
C LEU A 149 0.88 6.56 -11.37
N ASP A 150 1.54 5.51 -11.81
CA ASP A 150 1.12 4.13 -11.49
C ASP A 150 1.26 3.87 -9.98
N LEU A 151 2.36 4.35 -9.38
CA LEU A 151 2.58 4.25 -7.94
C LEU A 151 1.46 4.98 -7.18
N ILE A 152 1.16 6.23 -7.56
CA ILE A 152 0.10 7.03 -6.94
C ILE A 152 -1.24 6.30 -7.07
N ARG A 153 -1.57 5.80 -8.26
CA ARG A 153 -2.80 5.03 -8.49
C ARG A 153 -2.87 3.81 -7.59
N GLY A 154 -1.77 3.06 -7.48
CA GLY A 154 -1.69 1.89 -6.61
C GLY A 154 -1.96 2.24 -5.15
N ILE A 155 -1.39 3.34 -4.66
CA ILE A 155 -1.57 3.77 -3.26
C ILE A 155 -3.03 4.23 -3.04
N ILE A 156 -3.59 5.03 -3.95
CA ILE A 156 -5.01 5.44 -3.85
C ILE A 156 -5.90 4.19 -3.77
N THR A 157 -5.66 3.20 -4.64
CA THR A 157 -6.42 1.95 -4.66
C THR A 157 -6.27 1.18 -3.34
N GLY A 158 -5.05 1.09 -2.81
CA GLY A 158 -4.80 0.42 -1.53
C GLY A 158 -5.57 1.07 -0.38
N TYR A 159 -5.55 2.40 -0.33
CA TYR A 159 -6.32 3.16 0.66
C TYR A 159 -7.82 2.92 0.51
N GLU A 160 -8.33 3.00 -0.72
CA GLU A 160 -9.75 2.81 -1.00
C GLU A 160 -10.23 1.42 -0.53
N VAL A 161 -9.48 0.39 -0.88
CA VAL A 161 -9.83 -0.99 -0.50
C VAL A 161 -9.80 -1.18 1.02
N GLN A 162 -8.76 -0.65 1.70
CA GLN A 162 -8.63 -0.84 3.14
C GLN A 162 -9.63 -0.02 3.95
N VAL A 163 -9.92 1.21 3.50
CA VAL A 163 -10.76 2.15 4.26
C VAL A 163 -12.26 1.86 4.02
N THR A 164 -12.63 1.29 2.88
CA THR A 164 -14.03 1.05 2.51
C THR A 164 -14.51 -0.39 2.60
N UNK A 165 -13.62 -0.98 2.64
CA UNK A 165 -13.93 -2.33 2.69
C UNK A 165 -14.31 -2.89 3.89
#